data_bce5944d60ce30a1a17f5846eb735c4c
#
_entry.id   bce5944d60ce30a1a17f5846eb735c4c
#
_cell.length_a   1.000
_cell.length_b   1.000
_cell.length_c   1.000
_cell.angle_alpha   90.00
_cell.angle_beta   90.00
_cell.angle_gamma   90.00
#
_symmetry.space_group_name_H-M   'P 1'
#
loop_
_entity.id
_entity.type
_entity.pdbx_description
1 polymer ?
#
loop_
_entity_poly.entity_id
_entity_poly.type
_entity_poly.pdbx_seq_one_letter_code
_entity_poly.pdbx_strand_id
1 'polypeptide(L)'
;MVYILSTLIKKAFDKVDAIREDKDQEDLWKTLMLSPLDYRKEAIIDPVTRKLMDKIEFVHGGPDYDSKYPEGIPTSMEVTTKTGKVLDSGLVMFPGGHARCKTVSVDEVLRHKFKLLGKLGLEKHEMIRFIVEL
;
A
#
# COMPACT_ATOMS: atom_id res chain seq x y z
N MET A 1 5.92 9.80 4.10
CA MET A 1 5.89 9.01 2.85
C MET A 1 7.00 7.95 2.80
N VAL A 2 8.30 8.32 2.95
CA VAL A 2 9.43 7.36 2.90
C VAL A 2 9.22 6.15 3.81
N TYR A 3 8.83 6.37 5.07
CA TYR A 3 8.56 5.30 6.02
C TYR A 3 7.45 4.33 5.53
N ILE A 4 6.35 4.88 5.02
CA ILE A 4 5.23 4.07 4.51
C ILE A 4 5.69 3.15 3.38
N LEU A 5 6.41 3.70 2.40
CA LEU A 5 6.92 2.93 1.27
C LEU A 5 7.93 1.86 1.71
N SER A 6 8.86 2.21 2.60
CA SER A 6 9.83 1.25 3.17
C SER A 6 9.15 0.11 3.91
N THR A 7 8.12 0.41 4.69
CA THR A 7 7.35 -0.59 5.44
C THR A 7 6.57 -1.51 4.50
N LEU A 8 5.99 -0.96 3.43
CA LEU A 8 5.31 -1.77 2.39
C LEU A 8 6.29 -2.71 1.69
N ILE A 9 7.46 -2.21 1.29
CA ILE A 9 8.51 -3.02 0.66
C ILE A 9 8.95 -4.15 1.60
N LYS A 10 9.25 -3.82 2.86
CA LYS A 10 9.61 -4.84 3.88
C LYS A 10 8.51 -5.88 4.04
N LYS A 11 7.26 -5.44 4.18
CA LYS A 11 6.10 -6.33 4.33
C LYS A 11 5.92 -7.26 3.13
N ALA A 12 6.18 -6.77 1.91
CA ALA A 12 6.16 -7.59 0.71
C ALA A 12 7.26 -8.65 0.71
N PHE A 13 8.47 -8.32 1.18
CA PHE A 13 9.55 -9.29 1.36
C PHE A 13 9.22 -10.36 2.41
N ASP A 14 8.68 -9.95 3.55
CA ASP A 14 8.30 -10.87 4.64
C ASP A 14 7.17 -11.84 4.21
N LYS A 15 6.42 -11.49 3.18
CA LYS A 15 5.29 -12.26 2.66
C LYS A 15 5.51 -12.84 1.24
N VAL A 16 6.74 -12.81 0.75
CA VAL A 16 7.05 -13.16 -0.65
C VAL A 16 6.57 -14.54 -1.06
N ASP A 17 6.64 -15.52 -0.18
CA ASP A 17 6.20 -16.89 -0.50
C ASP A 17 4.67 -16.96 -0.61
N ALA A 18 3.93 -16.36 0.32
CA ALA A 18 2.47 -16.26 0.24
C ALA A 18 2.00 -15.50 -1.01
N ILE A 19 2.72 -14.43 -1.40
CA ILE A 19 2.43 -13.65 -2.61
C ILE A 19 2.70 -14.46 -3.89
N ARG A 20 3.71 -15.33 -3.89
CA ARG A 20 4.03 -16.18 -5.05
C ARG A 20 3.06 -17.33 -5.23
N GLU A 21 2.48 -17.83 -4.15
CA GLU A 21 1.48 -18.89 -4.16
C GLU A 21 0.09 -18.38 -4.55
N ASP A 22 -0.18 -17.10 -4.33
CA ASP A 22 -1.42 -16.44 -4.72
C ASP A 22 -1.45 -16.21 -6.23
N LYS A 23 -2.24 -17.03 -6.91
CA LYS A 23 -2.40 -16.93 -8.38
C LYS A 23 -3.23 -15.73 -8.81
N ASP A 24 -4.05 -15.20 -7.91
CA ASP A 24 -4.89 -14.02 -8.12
C ASP A 24 -4.27 -12.82 -7.43
N GLN A 25 -3.39 -12.11 -8.15
CA GLN A 25 -2.76 -10.87 -7.65
C GLN A 25 -3.75 -9.74 -7.34
N GLU A 26 -5.04 -9.95 -7.61
CA GLU A 26 -6.10 -8.97 -7.35
C GLU A 26 -6.20 -8.56 -5.88
N ASP A 27 -5.87 -9.45 -4.95
CA ASP A 27 -5.94 -9.19 -3.51
C ASP A 27 -4.61 -8.80 -2.85
N LEU A 28 -3.56 -8.61 -3.64
CA LEU A 28 -2.23 -8.25 -3.13
C LEU A 28 -2.26 -6.98 -2.25
N TRP A 29 -3.06 -5.99 -2.63
CA TRP A 29 -3.21 -4.76 -1.85
C TRP A 29 -3.80 -5.01 -0.45
N LYS A 30 -4.71 -5.98 -0.30
CA LYS A 30 -5.28 -6.38 1.00
C LYS A 30 -4.20 -6.99 1.90
N THR A 31 -3.38 -7.84 1.33
CA THR A 31 -2.26 -8.49 2.04
C THR A 31 -1.21 -7.49 2.51
N LEU A 32 -0.95 -6.46 1.72
CA LEU A 32 0.07 -5.44 1.99
C LEU A 32 -0.45 -4.23 2.76
N MET A 33 -1.76 -4.04 2.89
CA MET A 33 -2.32 -2.89 3.60
C MET A 33 -1.72 -2.74 5.00
N LEU A 34 -1.25 -1.54 5.32
CA LEU A 34 -0.68 -1.23 6.62
C LEU A 34 -1.77 -1.09 7.69
N SER A 35 -1.46 -1.53 8.88
CA SER A 35 -2.28 -1.45 10.09
C SER A 35 -1.59 -0.58 11.15
N PRO A 36 -2.25 -0.19 12.25
CA PRO A 36 -1.61 0.50 13.36
C PRO A 36 -0.40 -0.27 13.93
N LEU A 37 -0.36 -1.59 13.80
CA LEU A 37 0.76 -2.40 14.24
C LEU A 37 2.05 -2.12 13.45
N ASP A 38 1.93 -1.68 12.21
CA ASP A 38 3.05 -1.30 11.36
C ASP A 38 3.66 0.07 11.74
N TYR A 39 3.03 0.78 12.69
CA TYR A 39 3.47 2.09 13.21
C TYR A 39 3.93 2.03 14.68
N ARG A 40 4.08 0.84 15.25
CA ARG A 40 4.63 0.67 16.60
C ARG A 40 6.10 1.09 16.64
N LYS A 41 6.57 1.41 17.84
CA LYS A 41 7.96 1.83 18.07
C LYS A 41 8.97 0.86 17.44
N GLU A 42 8.76 -0.44 17.65
CA GLU A 42 9.62 -1.51 17.13
C GLU A 42 9.67 -1.51 15.60
N ALA A 43 8.54 -1.28 14.93
CA ALA A 43 8.46 -1.19 13.48
C ALA A 43 9.15 0.08 12.95
N ILE A 44 9.00 1.21 13.65
CA ILE A 44 9.60 2.50 13.24
C ILE A 44 11.12 2.46 13.34
N ILE A 45 11.68 1.78 14.35
CA ILE A 45 13.13 1.69 14.56
C ILE A 45 13.78 0.46 13.90
N ASP A 46 12.99 -0.37 13.21
CA ASP A 46 13.50 -1.57 12.54
C ASP A 46 14.65 -1.25 11.58
N PRO A 47 15.82 -1.92 11.72
CA PRO A 47 17.00 -1.59 10.94
C PRO A 47 16.86 -1.78 9.43
N VAL A 48 16.01 -2.75 8.99
CA VAL A 48 15.76 -3.00 7.57
C VAL A 48 14.90 -1.88 7.00
N THR A 49 13.84 -1.50 7.71
CA THR A 49 12.99 -0.37 7.34
C THR A 49 13.82 0.91 7.21
N ARG A 50 14.70 1.19 8.18
CA ARG A 50 15.57 2.38 8.15
C ARG A 50 16.52 2.38 6.95
N LYS A 51 17.18 1.24 6.66
CA LYS A 51 18.04 1.11 5.48
C LYS A 51 17.31 1.26 4.16
N LEU A 52 16.03 0.85 4.10
CA LEU A 52 15.20 1.06 2.91
C LEU A 52 14.85 2.54 2.75
N MET A 53 14.57 3.24 3.85
CA MET A 53 14.30 4.68 3.82
C MET A 53 15.44 5.48 3.19
N ASP A 54 16.68 5.12 3.47
CA ASP A 54 17.88 5.79 2.94
C ASP A 54 18.05 5.60 1.41
N LYS A 55 17.29 4.71 0.81
CA LYS A 55 17.34 4.39 -0.64
C LYS A 55 16.20 5.02 -1.44
N ILE A 56 15.28 5.69 -0.79
CA ILE A 56 14.10 6.26 -1.43
C ILE A 56 14.32 7.74 -1.65
N GLU A 57 14.22 8.17 -2.90
CA GLU A 57 14.25 9.56 -3.31
C GLU A 57 12.90 9.96 -3.91
N PHE A 58 12.45 11.18 -3.63
CA PHE A 58 11.25 11.76 -4.23
C PHE A 58 11.67 12.81 -5.25
N VAL A 59 11.21 12.62 -6.47
CA VAL A 59 11.49 13.52 -7.59
C VAL A 59 10.16 14.10 -8.08
N HIS A 60 10.17 15.38 -8.47
CA HIS A 60 9.00 15.99 -9.09
C HIS A 60 8.72 15.35 -10.45
N GLY A 61 7.45 15.04 -10.72
CA GLY A 61 7.04 14.30 -11.91
C GLY A 61 7.09 15.10 -13.22
N GLY A 62 7.53 16.38 -13.16
CA GLY A 62 7.70 17.24 -14.32
C GLY A 62 6.39 17.59 -15.04
N PRO A 63 6.46 17.91 -16.36
CA PRO A 63 5.31 18.36 -17.13
C PRO A 63 4.15 17.37 -17.17
N ASP A 64 4.43 16.08 -17.10
CA ASP A 64 3.37 15.03 -17.05
C ASP A 64 2.55 15.11 -15.78
N TYR A 65 3.18 15.38 -14.64
CA TYR A 65 2.50 15.62 -13.37
C TYR A 65 1.68 16.93 -13.47
N ASP A 66 2.32 18.00 -13.87
CA ASP A 66 1.72 19.35 -13.90
C ASP A 66 0.48 19.42 -14.79
N SER A 67 0.52 18.73 -15.94
CA SER A 67 -0.60 18.71 -16.89
C SER A 67 -1.82 17.93 -16.41
N LYS A 68 -1.64 17.02 -15.46
CA LYS A 68 -2.71 16.14 -14.94
C LYS A 68 -3.24 16.58 -13.60
N TYR A 69 -2.50 17.41 -12.87
CA TYR A 69 -2.95 18.02 -11.62
C TYR A 69 -3.88 19.23 -11.95
N PRO A 70 -5.00 19.45 -11.25
CA PRO A 70 -5.49 18.77 -10.04
C PRO A 70 -6.48 17.62 -10.27
N GLU A 71 -6.71 17.17 -11.50
CA GLU A 71 -7.68 16.10 -11.78
C GLU A 71 -7.31 14.77 -11.10
N GLY A 72 -6.04 14.58 -10.83
CA GLY A 72 -5.50 13.48 -10.05
C GLY A 72 -4.15 13.83 -9.48
N ILE A 73 -3.53 12.92 -8.77
CA ILE A 73 -2.15 13.03 -8.26
C ILE A 73 -1.33 11.92 -8.91
N PRO A 74 -0.93 12.10 -10.17
CA PRO A 74 -0.21 11.06 -10.90
C PRO A 74 1.11 10.75 -10.21
N THR A 75 1.33 9.46 -9.99
CA THR A 75 2.55 8.98 -9.32
C THR A 75 3.10 7.80 -10.08
N SER A 76 4.41 7.77 -10.29
CA SER A 76 5.15 6.60 -10.75
C SER A 76 6.23 6.23 -9.74
N MET A 77 6.71 5.00 -9.83
CA MET A 77 7.80 4.51 -9.01
C MET A 77 8.76 3.71 -9.88
N GLU A 78 10.03 4.09 -9.81
CA GLU A 78 11.12 3.35 -10.44
C GLU A 78 11.97 2.66 -9.38
N VAL A 79 12.28 1.39 -9.58
CA VAL A 79 13.14 0.62 -8.69
C VAL A 79 14.32 0.08 -9.46
N THR A 80 15.53 0.56 -9.14
CA THR A 80 16.77 0.03 -9.70
C THR A 80 17.26 -1.13 -8.84
N THR A 81 17.36 -2.30 -9.44
CA THR A 81 17.86 -3.51 -8.78
C THR A 81 19.39 -3.50 -8.66
N LYS A 82 19.96 -4.40 -7.85
CA LYS A 82 21.42 -4.56 -7.73
C LYS A 82 22.10 -4.94 -9.06
N THR A 83 21.36 -5.53 -10.00
CA THR A 83 21.87 -5.90 -11.33
C THR A 83 21.75 -4.77 -12.35
N GLY A 84 21.28 -3.59 -11.94
CA GLY A 84 21.06 -2.44 -12.81
C GLY A 84 19.74 -2.49 -13.59
N LYS A 85 18.90 -3.53 -13.40
CA LYS A 85 17.59 -3.57 -14.02
C LYS A 85 16.67 -2.54 -13.37
N VAL A 86 16.01 -1.72 -14.18
CA VAL A 86 14.98 -0.77 -13.75
C VAL A 86 13.60 -1.44 -13.88
N LEU A 87 12.84 -1.37 -12.81
CA LEU A 87 11.42 -1.75 -12.77
C LEU A 87 10.62 -0.47 -12.62
N ASP A 88 9.74 -0.21 -13.57
CA ASP A 88 8.89 0.97 -13.60
C ASP A 88 7.43 0.56 -13.38
N SER A 89 6.73 1.26 -12.47
CA SER A 89 5.30 1.03 -12.22
C SER A 89 4.39 1.59 -13.31
N GLY A 90 4.94 2.42 -14.18
CA GLY A 90 4.13 3.31 -15.01
C GLY A 90 3.42 4.39 -14.20
N LEU A 91 2.71 5.28 -14.90
CA LEU A 91 1.99 6.38 -14.28
C LEU A 91 0.64 5.90 -13.74
N VAL A 92 0.46 5.99 -12.43
CA VAL A 92 -0.82 5.70 -11.76
C VAL A 92 -1.53 7.01 -11.47
N MET A 93 -2.65 7.27 -12.17
CA MET A 93 -3.43 8.49 -12.04
C MET A 93 -4.41 8.43 -10.87
N PHE A 94 -5.09 7.30 -10.71
CA PHE A 94 -6.11 7.09 -9.69
C PHE A 94 -5.80 5.85 -8.86
N PRO A 95 -5.36 6.02 -7.61
CA PRO A 95 -5.08 4.89 -6.73
C PRO A 95 -6.35 4.12 -6.35
N GLY A 96 -6.18 2.91 -5.85
CA GLY A 96 -7.28 2.09 -5.34
C GLY A 96 -8.13 2.84 -4.31
N GLY A 97 -9.44 2.74 -4.44
CA GLY A 97 -10.41 3.46 -3.62
C GLY A 97 -10.73 4.89 -4.09
N HIS A 98 -10.03 5.41 -5.12
CA HIS A 98 -10.42 6.66 -5.75
C HIS A 98 -11.69 6.46 -6.61
N ALA A 99 -12.59 7.46 -6.67
CA ALA A 99 -13.87 7.36 -7.40
C ALA A 99 -13.71 6.99 -8.90
N ARG A 100 -12.58 7.34 -9.50
CA ARG A 100 -12.24 7.01 -10.90
C ARG A 100 -11.37 5.75 -11.05
N CYS A 101 -11.01 5.08 -9.95
CA CYS A 101 -10.28 3.81 -10.01
C CYS A 101 -11.20 2.70 -10.49
N LYS A 102 -10.74 1.89 -11.47
CA LYS A 102 -11.52 0.81 -12.07
C LYS A 102 -11.17 -0.57 -11.51
N THR A 103 -10.10 -0.68 -10.75
CA THR A 103 -9.58 -1.97 -10.29
C THR A 103 -9.94 -2.27 -8.84
N VAL A 104 -10.01 -1.24 -7.98
CA VAL A 104 -10.35 -1.40 -6.56
C VAL A 104 -11.32 -0.30 -6.16
N SER A 105 -12.54 -0.68 -5.79
CA SER A 105 -13.57 0.26 -5.37
C SER A 105 -13.33 0.81 -3.95
N VAL A 106 -13.93 1.98 -3.65
CA VAL A 106 -13.89 2.55 -2.30
C VAL A 106 -14.58 1.62 -1.28
N ASP A 107 -15.67 0.96 -1.68
CA ASP A 107 -16.40 0.03 -0.82
C ASP A 107 -15.53 -1.16 -0.40
N GLU A 108 -14.79 -1.77 -1.35
CA GLU A 108 -13.86 -2.85 -1.04
C GLU A 108 -12.75 -2.40 -0.06
N VAL A 109 -12.20 -1.19 -0.28
CA VAL A 109 -11.18 -0.63 0.63
C VAL A 109 -11.77 -0.44 2.03
N LEU A 110 -12.97 0.14 2.14
CA LEU A 110 -13.61 0.38 3.43
C LEU A 110 -13.94 -0.92 4.17
N ARG A 111 -14.53 -1.90 3.47
CA ARG A 111 -14.83 -3.22 4.06
C ARG A 111 -13.57 -3.93 4.54
N HIS A 112 -12.50 -3.88 3.75
CA HIS A 112 -11.25 -4.50 4.15
C HIS A 112 -10.63 -3.77 5.36
N LYS A 113 -10.57 -2.44 5.34
CA LYS A 113 -10.08 -1.63 6.47
C LYS A 113 -10.89 -1.89 7.73
N PHE A 114 -12.21 -1.93 7.62
CA PHE A 114 -13.06 -2.21 8.77
C PHE A 114 -12.73 -3.56 9.40
N LYS A 115 -12.61 -4.62 8.57
CA LYS A 115 -12.22 -5.96 9.05
C LYS A 115 -10.82 -5.96 9.68
N LEU A 116 -9.87 -5.25 9.08
CA LEU A 116 -8.49 -5.18 9.57
C LEU A 116 -8.39 -4.45 10.91
N LEU A 117 -9.02 -3.28 11.01
CA LEU A 117 -8.94 -2.43 12.18
C LEU A 117 -9.88 -2.90 13.30
N GLY A 118 -11.05 -3.41 12.96
CA GLY A 118 -12.00 -3.96 13.93
C GLY A 118 -11.39 -5.09 14.77
N LYS A 119 -10.54 -5.93 14.17
CA LYS A 119 -9.83 -6.98 14.91
C LYS A 119 -8.90 -6.47 16.02
N LEU A 120 -8.57 -5.20 16.02
CA LEU A 120 -7.68 -4.58 17.02
C LEU A 120 -8.43 -4.05 18.25
N GLY A 121 -9.73 -3.78 18.14
CA GLY A 121 -10.47 -3.12 19.21
C GLY A 121 -11.89 -3.62 19.44
N LEU A 122 -12.41 -4.50 18.59
CA LEU A 122 -13.78 -5.01 18.71
C LEU A 122 -13.79 -6.50 19.02
N GLU A 123 -14.72 -6.91 19.86
CA GLU A 123 -15.05 -8.31 20.05
C GLU A 123 -15.68 -8.91 18.78
N LYS A 124 -15.54 -10.22 18.58
CA LYS A 124 -16.02 -10.87 17.34
C LYS A 124 -17.51 -10.65 17.07
N HIS A 125 -18.33 -10.62 18.10
CA HIS A 125 -19.78 -10.41 18.00
C HIS A 125 -20.11 -8.95 17.61
N GLU A 126 -19.34 -7.97 18.09
CA GLU A 126 -19.51 -6.56 17.73
C GLU A 126 -19.15 -6.33 16.25
N MET A 127 -18.07 -6.96 15.77
CA MET A 127 -17.69 -6.90 14.37
C MET A 127 -18.78 -7.42 13.44
N ILE A 128 -19.44 -8.54 13.81
CA ILE A 128 -20.51 -9.13 13.01
C ILE A 128 -21.69 -8.16 12.91
N ARG A 129 -22.08 -7.54 14.02
CA ARG A 129 -23.18 -6.58 14.06
C ARG A 129 -22.92 -5.41 13.11
N PHE A 130 -21.75 -4.80 13.17
CA PHE A 130 -21.38 -3.68 12.29
C PHE A 130 -21.34 -4.05 10.80
N ILE A 131 -20.90 -5.28 10.47
CA ILE A 131 -20.83 -5.71 9.06
C ILE A 131 -22.22 -5.96 8.47
N VAL A 132 -23.19 -6.33 9.29
CA VAL A 132 -24.57 -6.59 8.84
C VAL A 132 -25.38 -5.29 8.69
N GLU A 133 -25.01 -4.24 9.43
CA GLU A 133 -25.67 -2.93 9.40
C GLU A 133 -25.09 -1.97 8.32
N LEU A 134 -24.00 -2.35 7.62
CA LEU A 134 -23.40 -1.63 6.48
C LEU A 134 -23.88 -2.18 5.14
#